data_1c455ec391ea3b608e45a413676d1daf
#
_entry.id   1c455ec391ea3b608e45a413676d1daf
#
_cell.length_a   1.000
_cell.length_b   1.000
_cell.length_c   1.000
_cell.angle_alpha   90.00
_cell.angle_beta   90.00
_cell.angle_gamma   90.00
#
_symmetry.space_group_name_H-M   'P 1'
#
loop_
_entity.id
_entity.type
_entity.pdbx_description
1 polymer ?
#
loop_
_entity_poly.entity_id
_entity_poly.type
_entity_poly.pdbx_seq_one_letter_code
_entity_poly.pdbx_strand_id
1 'polypeptide(L)'
;STIKRTVFIKDFIIEEIIGFYKHEKEKKQKIIFNIVLSINQNSLPDEKDIKSIVDYEKITNKLENLTKSKKYNFLESLAEDSFKEIFEDKRINSIKIKIEKPEAIKTARSVGVEVFKTRKDYEGS
;
A
#
# COMPACT_ATOMS: atom_id res chain seq x y z
N SER A 1 -27.93 -8.14 -6.44
CA SER A 1 -26.61 -8.56 -5.97
C SER A 1 -25.62 -7.41 -6.04
N THR A 2 -24.66 -7.44 -5.16
CA THR A 2 -23.60 -6.43 -5.11
C THR A 2 -22.47 -6.82 -6.07
N ILE A 3 -22.11 -5.90 -6.95
CA ILE A 3 -20.95 -6.09 -7.82
C ILE A 3 -19.71 -5.77 -7.01
N LYS A 4 -18.78 -6.71 -6.97
CA LYS A 4 -17.49 -6.50 -6.34
C LYS A 4 -16.45 -6.25 -7.41
N ARG A 5 -15.68 -5.20 -7.22
CA ARG A 5 -14.59 -4.83 -8.12
C ARG A 5 -13.30 -4.82 -7.34
N THR A 6 -12.26 -5.34 -7.95
CA THR A 6 -10.93 -5.33 -7.36
C THR A 6 -10.04 -4.39 -8.16
N VAL A 7 -9.34 -3.51 -7.47
CA VAL A 7 -8.29 -2.68 -8.06
C VAL A 7 -6.97 -3.14 -7.47
N PHE A 8 -5.95 -3.27 -8.30
CA PHE A 8 -4.66 -3.73 -7.78
C PHE A 8 -3.52 -2.89 -8.33
N ILE A 9 -2.43 -2.86 -7.57
CA ILE A 9 -1.17 -2.26 -7.96
C ILE A 9 -0.12 -3.34 -7.75
N LYS A 10 0.57 -3.70 -8.83
CA LYS A 10 1.52 -4.81 -8.81
C LYS A 10 2.95 -4.30 -8.94
N ASP A 11 3.81 -4.71 -8.02
CA ASP A 11 5.24 -4.43 -8.04
C ASP A 11 5.56 -2.94 -8.18
N PHE A 12 4.91 -2.12 -7.35
CA PHE A 12 5.19 -0.68 -7.30
C PHE A 12 6.45 -0.46 -6.48
N ILE A 13 7.49 0.09 -7.11
CA ILE A 13 8.83 0.21 -6.51
C ILE A 13 9.09 1.65 -6.09
N ILE A 14 9.51 1.79 -4.82
CA ILE A 14 9.99 3.06 -4.27
C ILE A 14 11.40 2.82 -3.75
N GLU A 15 12.32 3.72 -4.03
CA GLU A 15 13.65 3.67 -3.44
C GLU A 15 13.74 4.69 -2.31
N GLU A 16 14.00 4.22 -1.09
CA GLU A 16 14.08 5.06 0.08
C GLU A 16 14.87 4.38 1.20
N ILE A 17 15.28 5.18 2.18
CA ILE A 17 15.95 4.66 3.39
C ILE A 17 14.86 4.07 4.27
N ILE A 18 15.00 2.79 4.60
CA ILE A 18 14.08 2.07 5.48
C ILE A 18 14.83 0.96 6.18
N GLY A 19 14.52 0.72 7.45
CA GLY A 19 15.07 -0.38 8.21
C GLY A 19 15.58 0.02 9.57
N PHE A 20 15.64 -0.97 10.46
CA PHE A 20 16.07 -0.79 11.84
C PHE A 20 17.59 -0.78 11.99
N TYR A 21 18.28 -1.58 11.20
CA TYR A 21 19.72 -1.76 11.34
C TYR A 21 20.51 -0.58 10.78
N LYS A 22 21.70 -0.34 11.37
CA LYS A 22 22.54 0.79 11.00
C LYS A 22 22.83 0.82 9.51
N HIS A 23 23.19 -0.33 8.92
CA HIS A 23 23.54 -0.38 7.49
C HIS A 23 22.37 -0.02 6.59
N GLU A 24 21.14 -0.26 7.05
CA GLU A 24 19.94 0.11 6.29
C GLU A 24 19.67 1.61 6.32
N LYS A 25 20.22 2.31 7.30
CA LYS A 25 20.04 3.76 7.46
C LYS A 25 21.01 4.56 6.62
N GLU A 26 21.99 3.90 6.01
CA GLU A 26 23.08 4.57 5.31
C GLU A 26 22.83 4.79 3.82
N LYS A 27 21.91 4.04 3.22
CA LYS A 27 21.60 4.19 1.79
C LYS A 27 20.19 3.75 1.49
N LYS A 28 19.67 4.26 0.38
CA LYS A 28 18.35 3.88 -0.11
C LYS A 28 18.35 2.43 -0.58
N GLN A 29 17.22 1.77 -0.43
CA GLN A 29 17.02 0.43 -0.95
C GLN A 29 15.64 0.36 -1.62
N LYS A 30 15.43 -0.65 -2.43
CA LYS A 30 14.15 -0.87 -3.09
C LYS A 30 13.12 -1.36 -2.08
N ILE A 31 11.93 -0.81 -2.20
CA ILE A 31 10.74 -1.19 -1.44
C ILE A 31 9.67 -1.49 -2.46
N ILE A 32 9.12 -2.69 -2.45
CA ILE A 32 8.12 -3.10 -3.44
C ILE A 32 6.77 -3.26 -2.75
N PHE A 33 5.78 -2.54 -3.27
CA PHE A 33 4.40 -2.63 -2.80
C PHE A 33 3.57 -3.45 -3.77
N ASN A 34 2.77 -4.36 -3.24
CA ASN A 34 1.69 -5.02 -3.97
C ASN A 34 0.41 -4.79 -3.18
N ILE A 35 -0.61 -4.26 -3.83
CA ILE A 35 -1.83 -3.82 -3.17
C ILE A 35 -3.03 -4.35 -3.93
N VAL A 36 -3.99 -4.91 -3.19
CA VAL A 36 -5.26 -5.35 -3.74
C VAL A 36 -6.38 -4.70 -2.93
N LEU A 37 -7.24 -3.96 -3.61
CA LEU A 37 -8.37 -3.25 -3.01
C LEU A 37 -9.66 -3.90 -3.45
N SER A 38 -10.58 -4.14 -2.52
CA SER A 38 -11.93 -4.57 -2.83
C SER A 38 -12.87 -3.38 -2.68
N ILE A 39 -13.69 -3.16 -3.69
CA ILE A 39 -14.58 -2.01 -3.77
C ILE A 39 -16.00 -2.48 -3.97
N ASN A 40 -16.91 -2.04 -3.08
CA ASN A 40 -18.34 -2.28 -3.20
C ASN A 40 -19.00 -1.09 -3.87
N GLN A 41 -18.89 -1.03 -5.18
CA GLN A 41 -19.42 0.08 -5.94
C GLN A 41 -20.31 -0.46 -7.06
N ASN A 42 -21.59 -0.14 -7.01
CA ASN A 42 -22.57 -0.63 -7.98
C ASN A 42 -22.76 0.28 -9.19
N SER A 43 -22.31 1.54 -9.08
CA SER A 43 -22.46 2.50 -10.16
C SER A 43 -21.41 2.27 -11.24
N LEU A 44 -21.78 2.54 -12.49
CA LEU A 44 -20.85 2.50 -13.60
C LEU A 44 -19.94 3.72 -13.57
N PRO A 45 -18.70 3.59 -14.08
CA PRO A 45 -17.80 4.73 -14.14
C PRO A 45 -18.30 5.78 -15.13
N ASP A 46 -18.02 7.04 -14.83
CA ASP A 46 -18.25 8.17 -15.72
C ASP A 46 -16.90 8.48 -16.41
N GLU A 47 -16.83 8.25 -17.70
CA GLU A 47 -15.59 8.40 -18.47
C GLU A 47 -15.00 9.81 -18.41
N LYS A 48 -15.80 10.80 -18.03
CA LYS A 48 -15.35 12.19 -17.94
C LYS A 48 -14.98 12.63 -16.54
N ASP A 49 -15.10 11.73 -15.57
CA ASP A 49 -14.88 12.07 -14.16
C ASP A 49 -14.03 10.99 -13.48
N ILE A 50 -12.74 11.29 -13.29
CA ILE A 50 -11.82 10.37 -12.62
C ILE A 50 -12.26 10.05 -11.18
N LYS A 51 -13.01 10.95 -10.55
CA LYS A 51 -13.50 10.72 -9.20
C LYS A 51 -14.60 9.67 -9.13
N SER A 52 -15.16 9.28 -10.27
CA SER A 52 -16.17 8.21 -10.31
C SER A 52 -15.57 6.84 -10.04
N ILE A 53 -14.26 6.70 -10.09
CA ILE A 53 -13.55 5.45 -9.79
C ILE A 53 -12.53 5.67 -8.68
N VAL A 54 -12.02 4.56 -8.12
CA VAL A 54 -10.88 4.63 -7.20
C VAL A 54 -9.63 4.78 -8.06
N ASP A 55 -8.97 5.92 -7.91
CA ASP A 55 -7.82 6.30 -8.74
C ASP A 55 -6.53 5.70 -8.15
N TYR A 56 -5.99 4.67 -8.83
CA TYR A 56 -4.76 4.00 -8.37
C TYR A 56 -3.52 4.90 -8.47
N GLU A 57 -3.51 5.87 -9.38
CA GLU A 57 -2.40 6.82 -9.44
C GLU A 57 -2.35 7.71 -8.20
N LYS A 58 -3.50 8.11 -7.70
CA LYS A 58 -3.59 8.85 -6.44
C LYS A 58 -3.06 8.01 -5.28
N ILE A 59 -3.33 6.71 -5.29
CA ILE A 59 -2.84 5.80 -4.26
C ILE A 59 -1.31 5.69 -4.31
N THR A 60 -0.74 5.49 -5.50
CA THR A 60 0.73 5.40 -5.61
C THR A 60 1.40 6.70 -5.18
N ASN A 61 0.83 7.85 -5.51
CA ASN A 61 1.36 9.14 -5.08
C ASN A 61 1.33 9.28 -3.56
N LYS A 62 0.25 8.86 -2.93
CA LYS A 62 0.13 8.87 -1.45
C LYS A 62 1.18 7.98 -0.81
N LEU A 63 1.38 6.78 -1.34
CA LEU A 63 2.34 5.84 -0.80
C LEU A 63 3.78 6.34 -0.94
N GLU A 64 4.09 6.94 -2.08
CA GLU A 64 5.41 7.52 -2.30
C GLU A 64 5.68 8.65 -1.30
N ASN A 65 4.74 9.57 -1.17
CA ASN A 65 4.87 10.67 -0.22
C ASN A 65 4.99 10.17 1.21
N LEU A 66 4.19 9.19 1.58
CA LEU A 66 4.21 8.60 2.92
C LEU A 66 5.56 7.96 3.21
N THR A 67 6.06 7.14 2.29
CA THR A 67 7.32 6.43 2.46
C THR A 67 8.50 7.40 2.63
N LYS A 68 8.44 8.54 1.96
CA LYS A 68 9.46 9.57 2.05
C LYS A 68 9.29 10.52 3.23
N SER A 69 8.12 10.54 3.86
CA SER A 69 7.78 11.53 4.89
C SER A 69 8.52 11.34 6.21
N LYS A 70 8.92 10.11 6.51
CA LYS A 70 9.66 9.80 7.74
C LYS A 70 10.48 8.53 7.57
N LYS A 71 11.42 8.32 8.51
CA LYS A 71 12.30 7.15 8.50
C LYS A 71 11.59 6.00 9.20
N TYR A 72 11.11 5.03 8.43
CA TYR A 72 10.49 3.83 8.99
C TYR A 72 11.56 2.82 9.37
N ASN A 73 11.46 2.29 10.57
CA ASN A 73 12.31 1.17 10.99
C ASN A 73 11.71 -0.16 10.57
N PHE A 74 10.38 -0.27 10.58
CA PHE A 74 9.68 -1.52 10.34
C PHE A 74 8.68 -1.40 9.21
N LEU A 75 8.60 -2.43 8.37
CA LEU A 75 7.61 -2.51 7.30
C LEU A 75 6.19 -2.56 7.87
N GLU A 76 6.03 -3.14 9.06
CA GLU A 76 4.75 -3.19 9.75
C GLU A 76 4.18 -1.79 9.99
N SER A 77 5.03 -0.87 10.40
CA SER A 77 4.61 0.53 10.64
C SER A 77 4.23 1.23 9.33
N LEU A 78 5.00 0.98 8.28
CA LEU A 78 4.69 1.53 6.95
C LEU A 78 3.36 0.97 6.44
N ALA A 79 3.11 -0.31 6.67
CA ALA A 79 1.85 -0.94 6.28
C ALA A 79 0.67 -0.29 7.03
N GLU A 80 0.79 -0.10 8.33
CA GLU A 80 -0.28 0.51 9.13
C GLU A 80 -0.60 1.93 8.65
N ASP A 81 0.42 2.73 8.40
CA ASP A 81 0.21 4.09 7.89
C ASP A 81 -0.36 4.08 6.47
N SER A 82 0.01 3.08 5.67
CA SER A 82 -0.54 2.90 4.32
C SER A 82 -2.03 2.58 4.35
N PHE A 83 -2.49 1.73 5.26
CA PHE A 83 -3.91 1.47 5.45
C PHE A 83 -4.68 2.75 5.74
N LYS A 84 -4.13 3.60 6.61
CA LYS A 84 -4.74 4.87 6.97
C LYS A 84 -4.96 5.74 5.75
N GLU A 85 -3.92 5.88 4.92
CA GLU A 85 -4.00 6.69 3.73
C GLU A 85 -5.02 6.16 2.72
N ILE A 86 -5.03 4.86 2.51
CA ILE A 86 -5.87 4.25 1.47
C ILE A 86 -7.33 4.20 1.93
N PHE A 87 -7.59 3.87 3.20
CA PHE A 87 -8.95 3.81 3.72
C PHE A 87 -9.66 5.17 3.83
N GLU A 88 -8.96 6.28 3.56
CA GLU A 88 -9.61 7.57 3.44
C GLU A 88 -10.70 7.57 2.37
N ASP A 89 -10.53 6.79 1.32
CA ASP A 89 -11.56 6.60 0.31
C ASP A 89 -12.61 5.62 0.87
N LYS A 90 -13.81 6.13 1.13
CA LYS A 90 -14.88 5.36 1.79
C LYS A 90 -15.45 4.23 0.92
N ARG A 91 -15.15 4.23 -0.36
CA ARG A 91 -15.60 3.17 -1.27
C ARG A 91 -14.80 1.88 -1.10
N ILE A 92 -13.63 1.96 -0.47
CA ILE A 92 -12.76 0.80 -0.29
C ILE A 92 -13.24 -0.02 0.90
N ASN A 93 -13.51 -1.30 0.63
CA ASN A 93 -14.05 -2.24 1.61
C ASN A 93 -12.98 -3.04 2.32
N SER A 94 -11.95 -3.45 1.59
CA SER A 94 -10.83 -4.21 2.15
C SER A 94 -9.55 -3.91 1.38
N ILE A 95 -8.43 -4.12 2.04
CA ILE A 95 -7.11 -3.89 1.46
C ILE A 95 -6.17 -5.01 1.87
N LYS A 96 -5.47 -5.59 0.90
CA LYS A 96 -4.31 -6.45 1.15
C LYS A 96 -3.07 -5.68 0.72
N ILE A 97 -2.12 -5.52 1.64
CA ILE A 97 -0.86 -4.83 1.38
C ILE A 97 0.28 -5.81 1.61
N LYS A 98 1.14 -5.95 0.61
CA LYS A 98 2.40 -6.68 0.71
C LYS A 98 3.53 -5.70 0.47
N ILE A 99 4.47 -5.61 1.40
CA ILE A 99 5.63 -4.72 1.29
C ILE A 99 6.88 -5.55 1.44
N GLU A 100 7.81 -5.42 0.49
CA GLU A 100 9.02 -6.23 0.43
C GLU A 100 10.25 -5.36 0.32
N LYS A 101 11.36 -5.90 0.83
CA LYS A 101 12.70 -5.36 0.65
C LYS A 101 13.53 -6.46 -0.05
N PRO A 102 13.63 -6.45 -1.37
CA PRO A 102 14.31 -7.55 -2.09
C PRO A 102 15.81 -7.60 -1.86
N GLU A 103 16.41 -6.53 -1.39
CA GLU A 103 17.86 -6.44 -1.20
C GLU A 103 18.29 -6.58 0.26
N ALA A 104 17.36 -6.73 1.19
CA ALA A 104 17.67 -6.65 2.62
C ALA A 104 18.50 -7.82 3.13
N ILE A 105 18.26 -9.01 2.61
CA ILE A 105 18.99 -10.23 3.01
C ILE A 105 19.53 -10.92 1.75
N LYS A 106 20.85 -11.08 1.69
CA LYS A 106 21.51 -11.62 0.48
C LYS A 106 21.11 -13.06 0.17
N THR A 107 20.78 -13.83 1.17
CA THR A 107 20.45 -15.26 0.99
C THR A 107 18.97 -15.50 0.73
N ALA A 108 18.15 -14.46 0.69
CA ALA A 108 16.74 -14.54 0.35
C ALA A 108 16.46 -13.68 -0.88
N ARG A 109 15.57 -14.15 -1.76
CA ARG A 109 15.17 -13.36 -2.92
C ARG A 109 14.50 -12.06 -2.47
N SER A 110 13.70 -12.13 -1.43
CA SER A 110 13.02 -10.97 -0.88
C SER A 110 12.53 -11.30 0.52
N VAL A 111 12.34 -10.28 1.34
CA VAL A 111 11.72 -10.40 2.67
C VAL A 111 10.69 -9.28 2.82
N GLY A 112 9.67 -9.51 3.63
CA GLY A 112 8.66 -8.49 3.80
C GLY A 112 7.51 -8.92 4.68
N VAL A 113 6.44 -8.15 4.62
CA VAL A 113 5.20 -8.39 5.37
C VAL A 113 4.01 -8.35 4.44
N GLU A 114 2.99 -9.09 4.76
CA GLU A 114 1.72 -9.04 4.06
C GLU A 114 0.61 -8.94 5.11
N VAL A 115 -0.26 -7.95 4.96
CA VAL A 115 -1.33 -7.67 5.93
C VAL A 115 -2.62 -7.46 5.16
N PHE A 116 -3.70 -8.06 5.63
CA PHE A 116 -5.04 -7.87 5.09
C PHE A 116 -5.93 -7.25 6.15
N LYS A 117 -6.67 -6.21 5.79
CA LYS A 117 -7.69 -5.61 6.67
C LYS A 117 -8.95 -5.31 5.90
N THR A 118 -10.09 -5.65 6.51
CA THR A 118 -11.38 -5.12 6.06
C THR A 118 -11.54 -3.72 6.66
N ARG A 119 -12.50 -2.94 6.14
CA ARG A 119 -12.82 -1.65 6.77
C ARG A 119 -13.23 -1.83 8.23
N LYS A 120 -13.97 -2.88 8.52
CA LYS A 120 -14.39 -3.19 9.89
C LYS A 120 -13.19 -3.42 10.81
N ASP A 121 -12.19 -4.18 10.34
CA ASP A 121 -10.96 -4.39 11.08
C ASP A 121 -10.25 -3.07 11.36
N TYR A 122 -10.15 -2.24 10.35
CA TYR A 122 -9.48 -0.95 10.44
C TYR A 122 -10.19 -0.02 11.41
N GLU A 123 -11.52 0.07 11.33
CA GLU A 123 -12.31 0.97 12.18
C GLU A 123 -12.40 0.48 13.62
N GLY A 124 -12.22 -0.82 13.84
CA GLY A 124 -12.25 -1.42 15.18
C GLY A 124 -10.90 -1.40 15.89
N SER A 125 -9.85 -0.96 15.22
CA SER A 125 -8.50 -0.97 15.83
C SER A 125 -8.12 0.35 16.48
#